data_ecae182b6d7e18e28588ee3bb3e90177
#
_entry.id   ecae182b6d7e18e28588ee3bb3e90177
#
_cell.length_a   1.000
_cell.length_b   1.000
_cell.length_c   1.000
_cell.angle_alpha   90.00
_cell.angle_beta   90.00
_cell.angle_gamma   90.00
#
_symmetry.space_group_name_H-M   'P 1'
#
loop_
_entity.id
_entity.type
_entity.pdbx_description
1 polymer ?
#
loop_
_entity_poly.entity_id
_entity_poly.type
_entity_poly.pdbx_seq_one_letter_code
_entity_poly.pdbx_strand_id
1 'polypeptide(L)'
;LIDLMWKSQIVHREFNKYKVQLASLFSVKTGGCEENCSYCSQSIYSSSQIKSHPQFQVEEVLERAKIAKNEGADRFCMGWAWREIRDGKSFNAMLKMVSGVRELGMEACVTAGMLTEEQASKLAEAGLTAYNHNLDTSPEYYKNIITTRTYQDRLDTIKRVRNAGINVCCGGIIGLGENTDDRASLLEVLSNMNPHPESVPINSLVAIEGTALEDNQEINSVETVSYTHLTLPTTTIV
;
A
#
# COMPACT_ATOMS: atom_id res chain seq x y z
N LEU A 1 25.07 -5.07 -2.44
CA LEU A 1 23.65 -5.45 -2.49
C LEU A 1 23.45 -6.95 -2.19
N ILE A 2 24.09 -7.88 -2.91
CA ILE A 2 23.97 -9.35 -2.73
C ILE A 2 24.28 -9.79 -1.30
N ASP A 3 25.31 -9.25 -0.67
CA ASP A 3 25.67 -9.58 0.73
C ASP A 3 24.57 -9.13 1.72
N LEU A 4 23.97 -7.96 1.50
CA LEU A 4 22.86 -7.48 2.31
C LEU A 4 21.60 -8.36 2.13
N MET A 5 21.29 -8.75 0.90
CA MET A 5 20.20 -9.68 0.61
C MET A 5 20.39 -11.02 1.32
N TRP A 6 21.61 -11.55 1.32
CA TRP A 6 21.94 -12.80 2.01
C TRP A 6 21.72 -12.68 3.53
N LYS A 7 22.20 -11.60 4.13
CA LYS A 7 22.00 -11.32 5.56
C LYS A 7 20.52 -11.17 5.91
N SER A 8 19.77 -10.44 5.09
CA SER A 8 18.32 -10.29 5.24
C SER A 8 17.61 -11.64 5.20
N GLN A 9 17.98 -12.51 4.26
CA GLN A 9 17.41 -13.87 4.16
C GLN A 9 17.68 -14.73 5.38
N ILE A 10 18.87 -14.65 5.98
CA ILE A 10 19.19 -15.38 7.21
C ILE A 10 18.23 -14.96 8.32
N VAL A 11 18.07 -13.66 8.54
CA VAL A 11 17.14 -13.11 9.55
C VAL A 11 15.71 -13.53 9.25
N HIS A 12 15.27 -13.41 8.00
CA HIS A 12 13.90 -13.81 7.62
C HIS A 12 13.62 -15.29 7.93
N ARG A 13 14.54 -16.19 7.60
CA ARG A 13 14.40 -17.64 7.85
C ARG A 13 14.30 -17.98 9.34
N GLU A 14 14.98 -17.22 10.18
CA GLU A 14 14.95 -17.42 11.63
C GLU A 14 13.56 -17.09 12.20
N PHE A 15 12.92 -16.00 11.74
CA PHE A 15 11.67 -15.50 12.32
C PHE A 15 10.41 -15.96 11.55
N ASN A 16 10.46 -16.12 10.25
CA ASN A 16 9.27 -16.36 9.41
C ASN A 16 9.09 -17.80 8.92
N LYS A 17 10.01 -18.72 9.22
CA LYS A 17 9.88 -20.17 8.98
C LYS A 17 9.36 -20.55 7.57
N TYR A 18 9.80 -19.86 6.53
CA TYR A 18 9.41 -20.12 5.12
C TYR A 18 7.90 -19.96 4.82
N LYS A 19 7.18 -19.22 5.61
CA LYS A 19 5.78 -18.91 5.31
C LYS A 19 5.69 -17.80 4.28
N VAL A 20 4.80 -17.99 3.31
CA VAL A 20 4.39 -16.96 2.34
C VAL A 20 2.91 -16.70 2.57
N GLN A 21 2.55 -15.45 2.81
CA GLN A 21 1.16 -15.03 2.91
C GLN A 21 0.67 -14.60 1.52
N LEU A 22 -0.44 -15.18 1.07
CA LEU A 22 -1.06 -14.78 -0.18
C LEU A 22 -2.08 -13.67 0.05
N ALA A 23 -1.95 -12.60 -0.72
CA ALA A 23 -2.88 -11.48 -0.68
C ALA A 23 -3.57 -11.29 -2.05
N SER A 24 -4.88 -11.04 -2.01
CA SER A 24 -5.65 -10.64 -3.20
C SER A 24 -6.05 -9.19 -3.08
N LEU A 25 -5.85 -8.40 -4.15
CA LEU A 25 -6.19 -6.99 -4.20
C LEU A 25 -7.45 -6.76 -5.04
N PHE A 26 -8.38 -5.97 -4.52
CA PHE A 26 -9.57 -5.53 -5.22
C PHE A 26 -9.72 -4.00 -5.17
N SER A 27 -9.87 -3.38 -6.36
CA SER A 27 -10.16 -1.94 -6.46
C SER A 27 -11.65 -1.70 -6.20
N VAL A 28 -11.99 -1.28 -4.99
CA VAL A 28 -13.37 -1.02 -4.57
C VAL A 28 -13.93 0.25 -5.19
N LYS A 29 -13.07 1.26 -5.39
CA LYS A 29 -13.39 2.47 -6.16
C LYS A 29 -12.21 2.80 -7.05
N THR A 30 -12.46 2.97 -8.35
CA THR A 30 -11.43 3.23 -9.36
C THR A 30 -11.58 4.62 -9.97
N GLY A 31 -10.47 5.34 -10.11
CA GLY A 31 -10.42 6.65 -10.78
C GLY A 31 -10.95 7.82 -9.95
N GLY A 32 -10.69 9.03 -10.42
CA GLY A 32 -11.15 10.27 -9.80
C GLY A 32 -10.48 10.57 -8.45
N CYS A 33 -9.23 10.15 -8.25
CA CYS A 33 -8.44 10.51 -7.08
C CYS A 33 -7.94 11.96 -7.20
N GLU A 34 -8.10 12.75 -6.16
CA GLU A 34 -7.70 14.16 -6.12
C GLU A 34 -6.19 14.39 -5.86
N GLU A 35 -5.40 13.30 -5.78
CA GLU A 35 -3.94 13.38 -5.68
C GLU A 35 -3.28 13.42 -7.06
N ASN A 36 -2.16 14.16 -7.17
CA ASN A 36 -1.40 14.30 -8.40
C ASN A 36 -0.18 13.36 -8.46
N CYS A 37 -0.28 12.15 -7.89
CA CYS A 37 0.80 11.18 -7.97
C CYS A 37 1.16 10.93 -9.44
N SER A 38 2.39 11.30 -9.84
CA SER A 38 2.83 11.35 -11.25
C SER A 38 2.80 9.99 -11.95
N TYR A 39 2.86 8.90 -11.20
CA TYR A 39 2.79 7.51 -11.69
C TYR A 39 1.36 6.95 -11.76
N CYS A 40 0.37 7.65 -11.20
CA CYS A 40 -0.93 7.02 -10.92
C CYS A 40 -1.96 7.34 -12.01
N SER A 41 -2.40 6.29 -12.72
CA SER A 41 -3.46 6.38 -13.71
C SER A 41 -4.85 6.73 -13.14
N GLN A 42 -5.05 6.60 -11.82
CA GLN A 42 -6.32 6.89 -11.16
C GLN A 42 -6.49 8.37 -10.75
N SER A 43 -5.43 9.17 -10.93
CA SER A 43 -5.43 10.61 -10.63
C SER A 43 -6.33 11.37 -11.61
N ILE A 44 -7.04 12.40 -11.11
CA ILE A 44 -7.77 13.36 -11.99
C ILE A 44 -6.82 14.20 -12.84
N TYR A 45 -5.54 14.23 -12.51
CA TYR A 45 -4.50 14.93 -13.27
C TYR A 45 -3.88 14.06 -14.37
N SER A 46 -4.19 12.77 -14.40
CA SER A 46 -3.76 11.84 -15.47
C SER A 46 -4.72 11.89 -16.64
N SER A 47 -4.19 11.82 -17.87
CA SER A 47 -4.97 11.65 -19.09
C SER A 47 -5.16 10.17 -19.51
N SER A 48 -4.76 9.24 -18.64
CA SER A 48 -4.89 7.80 -18.87
C SER A 48 -6.34 7.39 -19.15
N GLN A 49 -6.51 6.40 -20.02
CA GLN A 49 -7.82 5.89 -20.42
C GLN A 49 -8.43 4.91 -19.39
N ILE A 50 -8.12 5.09 -18.10
CA ILE A 50 -8.68 4.21 -17.08
C ILE A 50 -10.19 4.37 -16.97
N LYS A 51 -10.91 3.26 -17.00
CA LYS A 51 -12.36 3.26 -16.80
C LYS A 51 -12.69 3.47 -15.34
N SER A 52 -13.15 4.67 -14.98
CA SER A 52 -13.59 4.99 -13.63
C SER A 52 -14.80 4.15 -13.22
N HIS A 53 -14.80 3.73 -11.96
CA HIS A 53 -15.91 2.99 -11.35
C HIS A 53 -16.22 3.59 -9.96
N PRO A 54 -17.51 3.88 -9.65
CA PRO A 54 -17.90 4.28 -8.30
C PRO A 54 -17.63 3.14 -7.32
N GLN A 55 -17.71 3.43 -6.03
CA GLN A 55 -17.55 2.41 -5.00
C GLN A 55 -18.56 1.27 -5.20
N PHE A 56 -18.06 0.04 -5.22
CA PHE A 56 -18.87 -1.18 -5.24
C PHE A 56 -19.73 -1.32 -3.98
N GLN A 57 -20.84 -2.05 -4.10
CA GLN A 57 -21.67 -2.39 -2.95
C GLN A 57 -20.98 -3.43 -2.04
N VAL A 58 -21.38 -3.45 -0.77
CA VAL A 58 -20.77 -4.34 0.24
C VAL A 58 -20.83 -5.80 -0.20
N GLU A 59 -21.98 -6.22 -0.69
CA GLU A 59 -22.26 -7.61 -1.10
C GLU A 59 -21.33 -8.05 -2.26
N GLU A 60 -21.11 -7.17 -3.23
CA GLU A 60 -20.23 -7.43 -4.37
C GLU A 60 -18.78 -7.61 -3.93
N VAL A 61 -18.32 -6.75 -3.00
CA VAL A 61 -16.95 -6.84 -2.45
C VAL A 61 -16.77 -8.13 -1.65
N LEU A 62 -17.76 -8.51 -0.85
CA LEU A 62 -17.68 -9.75 -0.05
C LEU A 62 -17.73 -11.01 -0.92
N GLU A 63 -18.46 -11.00 -2.05
CA GLU A 63 -18.39 -12.10 -3.02
C GLU A 63 -16.97 -12.23 -3.64
N ARG A 64 -16.31 -11.11 -3.97
CA ARG A 64 -14.90 -11.14 -4.42
C ARG A 64 -13.97 -11.67 -3.33
N ALA A 65 -14.18 -11.29 -2.08
CA ALA A 65 -13.40 -11.80 -0.96
C ALA A 65 -13.57 -13.31 -0.77
N LYS A 66 -14.79 -13.85 -0.92
CA LYS A 66 -15.04 -15.30 -0.89
C LYS A 66 -14.30 -16.04 -2.00
N ILE A 67 -14.31 -15.51 -3.22
CA ILE A 67 -13.56 -16.08 -4.34
C ILE A 67 -12.07 -16.12 -4.01
N ALA A 68 -11.50 -14.99 -3.58
CA ALA A 68 -10.09 -14.90 -3.21
C ALA A 68 -9.71 -15.90 -2.09
N LYS A 69 -10.58 -16.07 -1.07
CA LYS A 69 -10.39 -17.05 -0.02
C LYS A 69 -10.34 -18.49 -0.58
N ASN A 70 -11.26 -18.82 -1.48
CA ASN A 70 -11.31 -20.16 -2.09
C ASN A 70 -10.09 -20.43 -2.97
N GLU A 71 -9.46 -19.38 -3.52
CA GLU A 71 -8.20 -19.43 -4.26
C GLU A 71 -6.97 -19.47 -3.35
N GLY A 72 -7.15 -19.44 -2.04
CA GLY A 72 -6.09 -19.59 -1.04
C GLY A 72 -5.50 -18.30 -0.51
N ALA A 73 -6.13 -17.14 -0.75
CA ALA A 73 -5.65 -15.88 -0.19
C ALA A 73 -5.91 -15.83 1.34
N ASP A 74 -4.87 -15.46 2.10
CA ASP A 74 -4.93 -15.22 3.54
C ASP A 74 -5.44 -13.81 3.85
N ARG A 75 -5.10 -12.85 2.95
CA ARG A 75 -5.41 -11.42 3.09
C ARG A 75 -6.20 -10.92 1.90
N PHE A 76 -7.22 -10.11 2.16
CA PHE A 76 -7.97 -9.38 1.15
C PHE A 76 -7.73 -7.89 1.27
N CYS A 77 -7.07 -7.31 0.26
CA CYS A 77 -6.72 -5.90 0.21
C CYS A 77 -7.75 -5.14 -0.61
N MET A 78 -8.35 -4.12 -0.01
CA MET A 78 -9.39 -3.28 -0.61
C MET A 78 -8.85 -1.89 -0.88
N GLY A 79 -8.89 -1.45 -2.14
CA GLY A 79 -8.36 -0.16 -2.59
C GLY A 79 -9.44 0.85 -2.98
N TRP A 80 -9.28 2.09 -2.53
CA TRP A 80 -10.09 3.23 -2.95
C TRP A 80 -9.20 4.31 -3.55
N ALA A 81 -9.54 4.77 -4.75
CA ALA A 81 -8.90 5.93 -5.36
C ALA A 81 -9.39 7.22 -4.67
N TRP A 82 -8.91 7.47 -3.46
CA TRP A 82 -9.18 8.67 -2.66
C TRP A 82 -7.90 9.32 -2.18
N ARG A 83 -7.94 10.64 -2.07
CA ARG A 83 -6.93 11.41 -1.37
C ARG A 83 -7.00 11.16 0.14
N GLU A 84 -8.22 11.15 0.67
CA GLU A 84 -8.51 10.98 2.08
C GLU A 84 -9.88 10.34 2.29
N ILE A 85 -10.07 9.67 3.40
CA ILE A 85 -11.37 9.15 3.82
C ILE A 85 -12.27 10.33 4.23
N ARG A 86 -13.52 10.33 3.74
CA ARG A 86 -14.56 11.28 4.16
C ARG A 86 -15.68 10.52 4.84
N ASP A 87 -16.13 11.02 5.99
CA ASP A 87 -17.24 10.44 6.72
C ASP A 87 -18.54 10.42 5.88
N GLY A 88 -19.38 9.43 6.10
CA GLY A 88 -20.63 9.27 5.40
C GLY A 88 -20.92 7.86 4.92
N LYS A 89 -21.81 7.73 3.95
CA LYS A 89 -22.29 6.43 3.46
C LYS A 89 -21.16 5.53 2.95
N SER A 90 -20.19 6.11 2.22
CA SER A 90 -19.07 5.37 1.65
C SER A 90 -18.12 4.82 2.72
N PHE A 91 -17.83 5.60 3.77
CA PHE A 91 -17.03 5.14 4.89
C PHE A 91 -17.76 4.08 5.72
N ASN A 92 -19.07 4.27 5.97
CA ASN A 92 -19.88 3.26 6.66
C ASN A 92 -19.94 1.94 5.89
N ALA A 93 -19.98 1.98 4.57
CA ALA A 93 -19.89 0.79 3.73
C ALA A 93 -18.51 0.13 3.84
N MET A 94 -17.41 0.92 3.85
CA MET A 94 -16.06 0.42 4.08
C MET A 94 -15.95 -0.34 5.40
N LEU A 95 -16.49 0.18 6.50
CA LEU A 95 -16.48 -0.51 7.80
C LEU A 95 -17.20 -1.87 7.72
N LYS A 96 -18.34 -1.94 7.03
CA LYS A 96 -19.05 -3.20 6.80
C LYS A 96 -18.26 -4.18 5.94
N MET A 97 -17.55 -3.70 4.90
CA MET A 97 -16.67 -4.53 4.08
C MET A 97 -15.54 -5.11 4.92
N VAL A 98 -14.90 -4.30 5.77
CA VAL A 98 -13.85 -4.75 6.69
C VAL A 98 -14.36 -5.84 7.61
N SER A 99 -15.48 -5.61 8.31
CA SER A 99 -16.08 -6.61 9.21
C SER A 99 -16.44 -7.90 8.47
N GLY A 100 -17.06 -7.79 7.29
CA GLY A 100 -17.44 -8.97 6.49
C GLY A 100 -16.24 -9.78 6.01
N VAL A 101 -15.12 -9.14 5.62
CA VAL A 101 -13.86 -9.85 5.28
C VAL A 101 -13.30 -10.57 6.51
N ARG A 102 -13.37 -9.96 7.69
CA ARG A 102 -12.95 -10.59 8.95
C ARG A 102 -13.82 -11.79 9.33
N GLU A 103 -15.13 -11.69 9.13
CA GLU A 103 -16.08 -12.80 9.35
C GLU A 103 -15.81 -13.99 8.42
N LEU A 104 -15.28 -13.73 7.22
CA LEU A 104 -14.79 -14.80 6.34
C LEU A 104 -13.51 -15.48 6.87
N GLY A 105 -12.90 -14.99 7.96
CA GLY A 105 -11.67 -15.54 8.52
C GLY A 105 -10.41 -15.12 7.76
N MET A 106 -10.46 -14.05 6.97
CA MET A 106 -9.33 -13.46 6.26
C MET A 106 -8.79 -12.24 7.02
N GLU A 107 -7.55 -11.86 6.77
CA GLU A 107 -7.04 -10.55 7.12
C GLU A 107 -7.63 -9.49 6.17
N ALA A 108 -8.14 -8.40 6.75
CA ALA A 108 -8.62 -7.26 5.98
C ALA A 108 -7.53 -6.18 5.89
N CYS A 109 -7.20 -5.74 4.68
CA CYS A 109 -6.30 -4.61 4.43
C CYS A 109 -7.03 -3.53 3.63
N VAL A 110 -6.79 -2.25 3.96
CA VAL A 110 -7.39 -1.09 3.29
C VAL A 110 -6.33 -0.13 2.79
N THR A 111 -6.52 0.39 1.57
CA THR A 111 -5.79 1.50 0.98
C THR A 111 -6.80 2.57 0.57
N ALA A 112 -6.89 3.69 1.32
CA ALA A 112 -7.92 4.70 1.07
C ALA A 112 -7.43 6.15 1.29
N GLY A 113 -6.13 6.39 1.11
CA GLY A 113 -5.52 7.71 1.30
C GLY A 113 -5.31 8.07 2.76
N MET A 114 -5.41 9.36 3.11
CA MET A 114 -5.27 9.86 4.47
C MET A 114 -6.52 9.59 5.30
N LEU A 115 -6.36 9.56 6.63
CA LEU A 115 -7.46 9.37 7.57
C LEU A 115 -7.21 10.15 8.88
N THR A 116 -8.29 10.39 9.62
CA THR A 116 -8.24 10.99 10.96
C THR A 116 -8.04 9.91 12.05
N GLU A 117 -7.72 10.33 13.27
CA GLU A 117 -7.62 9.41 14.42
C GLU A 117 -8.96 8.71 14.70
N GLU A 118 -10.07 9.44 14.58
CA GLU A 118 -11.41 8.87 14.77
C GLU A 118 -11.74 7.82 13.71
N GLN A 119 -11.38 8.07 12.45
CA GLN A 119 -11.57 7.11 11.35
C GLN A 119 -10.69 5.87 11.55
N ALA A 120 -9.44 6.05 12.02
CA ALA A 120 -8.57 4.93 12.35
C ALA A 120 -9.16 4.06 13.48
N SER A 121 -9.69 4.67 14.54
CA SER A 121 -10.35 3.95 15.64
C SER A 121 -11.56 3.16 15.16
N LYS A 122 -12.43 3.75 14.32
CA LYS A 122 -13.57 3.05 13.75
C LYS A 122 -13.17 1.87 12.85
N LEU A 123 -12.07 2.00 12.10
CA LEU A 123 -11.52 0.89 11.30
C LEU A 123 -10.97 -0.23 12.18
N ALA A 124 -10.30 0.11 13.28
CA ALA A 124 -9.81 -0.87 14.25
C ALA A 124 -10.98 -1.62 14.91
N GLU A 125 -12.03 -0.91 15.33
CA GLU A 125 -13.26 -1.49 15.88
C GLU A 125 -13.97 -2.42 14.88
N ALA A 126 -13.94 -2.10 13.59
CA ALA A 126 -14.45 -2.97 12.53
C ALA A 126 -13.56 -4.21 12.27
N GLY A 127 -12.39 -4.30 12.94
CA GLY A 127 -11.48 -5.44 12.86
C GLY A 127 -10.43 -5.32 11.74
N LEU A 128 -10.12 -4.11 11.25
CA LEU A 128 -9.10 -3.92 10.23
C LEU A 128 -7.75 -4.45 10.70
N THR A 129 -7.15 -5.36 9.93
CA THR A 129 -5.85 -5.97 10.25
C THR A 129 -4.69 -5.07 9.84
N ALA A 130 -4.74 -4.48 8.65
CA ALA A 130 -3.66 -3.64 8.13
C ALA A 130 -4.20 -2.45 7.34
N TYR A 131 -3.48 -1.33 7.40
CA TYR A 131 -3.73 -0.16 6.54
C TYR A 131 -2.50 0.07 5.66
N ASN A 132 -2.72 0.09 4.34
CA ASN A 132 -1.64 0.39 3.40
C ASN A 132 -1.56 1.90 3.15
N HIS A 133 -0.39 2.46 3.45
CA HIS A 133 -0.08 3.86 3.18
C HIS A 133 1.41 4.02 2.90
N ASN A 134 1.77 3.90 1.63
CA ASN A 134 3.16 3.90 1.19
C ASN A 134 3.80 5.29 1.28
N LEU A 135 5.10 5.35 1.51
CA LEU A 135 5.90 6.57 1.38
C LEU A 135 6.24 6.88 -0.08
N ASP A 136 6.16 5.90 -0.94
CA ASP A 136 6.43 5.89 -2.37
C ASP A 136 7.92 6.06 -2.71
N THR A 137 8.62 7.05 -2.15
CA THR A 137 10.03 7.35 -2.39
C THR A 137 10.69 8.00 -1.17
N SER A 138 11.92 8.53 -1.32
CA SER A 138 12.62 9.28 -0.26
C SER A 138 11.93 10.60 0.10
N PRO A 139 12.19 11.16 1.30
CA PRO A 139 11.73 12.51 1.66
C PRO A 139 12.23 13.57 0.67
N GLU A 140 13.47 13.43 0.19
CA GLU A 140 14.14 14.36 -0.72
C GLU A 140 13.51 14.38 -2.10
N TYR A 141 13.19 13.21 -2.64
CA TYR A 141 12.65 13.05 -3.99
C TYR A 141 11.11 13.20 -4.05
N TYR A 142 10.42 13.13 -2.91
CA TYR A 142 8.96 13.08 -2.82
C TYR A 142 8.23 14.18 -3.59
N LYS A 143 8.73 15.42 -3.51
CA LYS A 143 8.12 16.58 -4.18
C LYS A 143 8.16 16.52 -5.71
N ASN A 144 9.05 15.71 -6.27
CA ASN A 144 9.11 15.49 -7.72
C ASN A 144 7.97 14.58 -8.20
N ILE A 145 7.36 13.81 -7.28
CA ILE A 145 6.35 12.80 -7.59
C ILE A 145 4.95 13.24 -7.18
N ILE A 146 4.81 13.92 -6.03
CA ILE A 146 3.52 14.33 -5.46
C ILE A 146 3.65 15.71 -4.85
N THR A 147 2.75 16.63 -5.21
CA THR A 147 2.72 17.99 -4.67
C THR A 147 1.40 18.34 -3.98
N THR A 148 0.37 17.54 -4.13
CA THR A 148 -0.95 17.75 -3.50
C THR A 148 -1.00 17.40 -2.02
N ARG A 149 0.00 16.70 -1.50
CA ARG A 149 0.24 16.44 -0.07
C ARG A 149 1.74 16.38 0.21
N THR A 150 2.09 16.55 1.47
CA THR A 150 3.49 16.50 1.93
C THR A 150 3.90 15.07 2.32
N TYR A 151 5.21 14.85 2.43
CA TYR A 151 5.76 13.61 2.99
C TYR A 151 5.35 13.45 4.46
N GLN A 152 5.25 14.56 5.20
CA GLN A 152 4.81 14.56 6.59
C GLN A 152 3.35 14.10 6.74
N ASP A 153 2.45 14.46 5.82
CA ASP A 153 1.06 13.97 5.83
C ASP A 153 0.98 12.44 5.76
N ARG A 154 1.93 11.82 5.04
CA ARG A 154 2.03 10.36 5.01
C ARG A 154 2.48 9.77 6.33
N LEU A 155 3.53 10.33 6.92
CA LEU A 155 4.03 9.92 8.24
C LEU A 155 2.96 10.10 9.33
N ASP A 156 2.23 11.21 9.31
CA ASP A 156 1.14 11.47 10.25
C ASP A 156 -0.01 10.47 10.11
N THR A 157 -0.33 10.08 8.86
CA THR A 157 -1.33 9.05 8.60
C THR A 157 -0.88 7.70 9.16
N ILE A 158 0.37 7.30 8.93
CA ILE A 158 0.95 6.07 9.48
C ILE A 158 0.90 6.08 11.01
N LYS A 159 1.22 7.23 11.63
CA LYS A 159 1.16 7.40 13.09
C LYS A 159 -0.27 7.22 13.63
N ARG A 160 -1.28 7.79 12.97
CA ARG A 160 -2.71 7.62 13.34
C ARG A 160 -3.14 6.16 13.27
N VAL A 161 -2.75 5.48 12.20
CA VAL A 161 -2.99 4.03 12.02
C VAL A 161 -2.38 3.21 13.17
N ARG A 162 -1.12 3.49 13.51
CA ARG A 162 -0.42 2.84 14.64
C ARG A 162 -1.11 3.07 15.97
N ASN A 163 -1.47 4.33 16.24
CA ASN A 163 -2.13 4.69 17.50
C ASN A 163 -3.47 3.97 17.69
N ALA A 164 -4.15 3.62 16.61
CA ALA A 164 -5.38 2.82 16.63
C ALA A 164 -5.13 1.31 16.77
N GLY A 165 -3.87 0.86 16.87
CA GLY A 165 -3.53 -0.57 16.98
C GLY A 165 -3.65 -1.36 15.67
N ILE A 166 -3.71 -0.70 14.53
CA ILE A 166 -3.76 -1.32 13.20
C ILE A 166 -2.32 -1.51 12.69
N ASN A 167 -2.05 -2.67 12.09
CA ASN A 167 -0.77 -2.94 11.43
C ASN A 167 -0.56 -2.00 10.24
N VAL A 168 0.68 -1.63 10.01
CA VAL A 168 1.06 -0.76 8.89
C VAL A 168 1.64 -1.57 7.74
N CYS A 169 1.08 -1.38 6.55
CA CYS A 169 1.70 -1.78 5.29
C CYS A 169 2.24 -0.50 4.63
N CYS A 170 3.57 -0.35 4.58
CA CYS A 170 4.21 0.88 4.12
C CYS A 170 5.51 0.57 3.38
N GLY A 171 5.60 0.97 2.14
CA GLY A 171 6.77 0.75 1.29
C GLY A 171 6.91 1.83 0.24
N GLY A 172 7.44 1.47 -0.93
CA GLY A 172 7.73 2.41 -2.00
C GLY A 172 7.68 1.83 -3.39
N ILE A 173 7.95 2.70 -4.35
CA ILE A 173 8.03 2.38 -5.77
C ILE A 173 9.41 2.78 -6.26
N ILE A 174 10.09 1.89 -6.97
CA ILE A 174 11.35 2.17 -7.63
C ILE A 174 11.14 2.36 -9.13
N GLY A 175 11.95 3.24 -9.75
CA GLY A 175 11.81 3.61 -11.17
C GLY A 175 11.02 4.89 -11.41
N LEU A 176 10.74 5.66 -10.37
CA LEU A 176 10.07 6.96 -10.47
C LEU A 176 10.97 8.07 -11.06
N GLY A 177 12.25 7.77 -11.29
CA GLY A 177 13.30 8.71 -11.71
C GLY A 177 14.26 9.08 -10.55
N GLU A 178 14.07 8.47 -9.41
CA GLU A 178 14.93 8.57 -8.23
C GLU A 178 16.29 7.87 -8.48
N ASN A 179 17.31 8.27 -7.72
CA ASN A 179 18.63 7.66 -7.75
C ASN A 179 18.81 6.61 -6.62
N THR A 180 19.99 5.99 -6.53
CA THR A 180 20.30 4.97 -5.53
C THR A 180 20.31 5.53 -4.10
N ASP A 181 20.72 6.79 -3.92
CA ASP A 181 20.73 7.42 -2.60
C ASP A 181 19.31 7.69 -2.11
N ASP A 182 18.40 8.07 -3.00
CA ASP A 182 16.98 8.20 -2.69
C ASP A 182 16.38 6.85 -2.23
N ARG A 183 16.72 5.75 -2.91
CA ARG A 183 16.28 4.41 -2.52
C ARG A 183 16.83 3.99 -1.16
N ALA A 184 18.10 4.31 -0.90
CA ALA A 184 18.73 4.08 0.40
C ALA A 184 18.05 4.91 1.49
N SER A 185 17.75 6.17 1.24
CA SER A 185 17.03 7.06 2.16
C SER A 185 15.62 6.55 2.48
N LEU A 186 14.86 6.06 1.47
CA LEU A 186 13.58 5.41 1.71
C LEU A 186 13.70 4.21 2.65
N LEU A 187 14.67 3.32 2.42
CA LEU A 187 14.90 2.15 3.27
C LEU A 187 15.34 2.56 4.67
N GLU A 188 16.16 3.61 4.80
CA GLU A 188 16.55 4.18 6.09
C GLU A 188 15.34 4.69 6.88
N VAL A 189 14.44 5.44 6.26
CA VAL A 189 13.21 5.91 6.90
C VAL A 189 12.36 4.73 7.37
N LEU A 190 12.14 3.71 6.52
CA LEU A 190 11.35 2.53 6.88
C LEU A 190 11.99 1.74 8.03
N SER A 191 13.31 1.59 8.04
CA SER A 191 14.05 0.85 9.07
C SER A 191 14.15 1.60 10.40
N ASN A 192 14.01 2.92 10.40
CA ASN A 192 14.01 3.75 11.61
C ASN A 192 12.61 3.94 12.22
N MET A 193 11.55 3.45 11.58
CA MET A 193 10.22 3.47 12.19
C MET A 193 10.18 2.58 13.45
N ASN A 194 9.55 3.07 14.51
CA ASN A 194 9.38 2.31 15.76
C ASN A 194 7.90 2.31 16.19
N PRO A 195 7.21 1.16 16.13
CA PRO A 195 7.66 -0.11 15.55
C PRO A 195 7.84 -0.05 14.02
N HIS A 196 8.60 -0.99 13.46
CA HIS A 196 8.73 -1.15 12.01
C HIS A 196 7.37 -1.47 11.35
N PRO A 197 7.17 -1.14 10.06
CA PRO A 197 6.00 -1.63 9.34
C PRO A 197 5.96 -3.15 9.33
N GLU A 198 4.77 -3.74 9.53
CA GLU A 198 4.58 -5.20 9.48
C GLU A 198 4.67 -5.75 8.05
N SER A 199 4.49 -4.89 7.05
CA SER A 199 4.59 -5.24 5.63
C SER A 199 5.22 -4.07 4.86
N VAL A 200 6.25 -4.36 4.05
CA VAL A 200 6.98 -3.36 3.26
C VAL A 200 6.97 -3.75 1.78
N PRO A 201 5.94 -3.36 1.02
CA PRO A 201 5.90 -3.61 -0.42
C PRO A 201 6.92 -2.72 -1.14
N ILE A 202 7.77 -3.32 -1.96
CA ILE A 202 8.61 -2.62 -2.93
C ILE A 202 8.12 -2.97 -4.32
N ASN A 203 7.55 -1.99 -4.99
CA ASN A 203 7.01 -2.14 -6.33
C ASN A 203 7.96 -1.54 -7.38
N SER A 204 7.97 -2.10 -8.58
CA SER A 204 8.55 -1.46 -9.74
C SER A 204 7.51 -0.57 -10.42
N LEU A 205 7.93 0.60 -10.91
CA LEU A 205 7.07 1.43 -11.74
C LEU A 205 6.64 0.63 -12.98
N VAL A 206 5.36 0.66 -13.26
CA VAL A 206 4.81 0.32 -14.58
C VAL A 206 4.42 1.63 -15.25
N ALA A 207 5.12 2.00 -16.30
CA ALA A 207 4.83 3.21 -17.06
C ALA A 207 3.49 3.05 -17.78
N ILE A 208 2.52 3.92 -17.45
CA ILE A 208 1.17 3.86 -17.99
C ILE A 208 0.94 5.09 -18.85
N GLU A 209 0.48 4.88 -20.08
CA GLU A 209 0.11 5.96 -21.02
C GLU A 209 -0.87 6.95 -20.39
N GLY A 210 -0.61 8.24 -20.56
CA GLY A 210 -1.39 9.33 -19.99
C GLY A 210 -1.00 9.69 -18.56
N THR A 211 -0.02 9.03 -17.95
CA THR A 211 0.59 9.48 -16.68
C THR A 211 1.82 10.35 -16.95
N ALA A 212 2.24 11.16 -15.96
CA ALA A 212 3.42 12.00 -16.12
C ALA A 212 4.74 11.22 -16.23
N LEU A 213 4.73 9.92 -15.91
CA LEU A 213 5.89 9.03 -15.98
C LEU A 213 5.73 7.95 -17.08
N GLU A 214 4.92 8.21 -18.11
CA GLU A 214 4.67 7.25 -19.20
C GLU A 214 5.93 6.88 -20.01
N ASP A 215 6.90 7.78 -20.09
CA ASP A 215 8.16 7.59 -20.81
C ASP A 215 9.31 7.05 -19.93
N ASN A 216 9.06 6.80 -18.64
CA ASN A 216 10.09 6.28 -17.75
C ASN A 216 10.49 4.86 -18.13
N GLN A 217 11.80 4.59 -18.10
CA GLN A 217 12.32 3.27 -18.39
C GLN A 217 11.99 2.29 -17.25
N GLU A 218 11.60 1.09 -17.62
CA GLU A 218 11.42 0.00 -16.66
C GLU A 218 12.74 -0.36 -15.99
N ILE A 219 12.66 -0.61 -14.67
CA ILE A 219 13.80 -1.10 -13.90
C ILE A 219 13.98 -2.60 -14.14
N ASN A 220 15.24 -3.02 -14.17
CA ASN A 220 15.59 -4.44 -14.25
C ASN A 220 14.95 -5.22 -13.09
N SER A 221 14.27 -6.33 -13.43
CA SER A 221 13.57 -7.18 -12.47
C SER A 221 14.47 -7.73 -11.35
N VAL A 222 15.77 -8.02 -11.66
CA VAL A 222 16.73 -8.46 -10.65
C VAL A 222 17.00 -7.34 -9.63
N GLU A 223 17.05 -6.10 -10.07
CA GLU A 223 17.22 -4.95 -9.19
C GLU A 223 15.98 -4.78 -8.28
N THR A 224 14.77 -4.85 -8.85
CA THR A 224 13.51 -4.80 -8.09
C THR A 224 13.46 -5.89 -7.01
N VAL A 225 13.74 -7.14 -7.39
CA VAL A 225 13.76 -8.28 -6.47
C VAL A 225 14.81 -8.10 -5.38
N SER A 226 15.95 -7.47 -5.69
CA SER A 226 16.99 -7.18 -4.71
C SER A 226 16.48 -6.27 -3.59
N TYR A 227 15.78 -5.20 -3.92
CA TYR A 227 15.16 -4.30 -2.91
C TYR A 227 14.08 -5.01 -2.11
N THR A 228 13.24 -5.82 -2.74
CA THR A 228 12.25 -6.65 -2.03
C THR A 228 12.93 -7.57 -0.99
N HIS A 229 14.05 -8.20 -1.35
CA HIS A 229 14.78 -9.06 -0.41
C HIS A 229 15.43 -8.30 0.76
N LEU A 230 15.74 -7.03 0.62
CA LEU A 230 16.24 -6.21 1.74
C LEU A 230 15.17 -5.96 2.80
N THR A 231 13.91 -5.97 2.42
CA THR A 231 12.77 -5.72 3.34
C THR A 231 12.21 -7.00 3.98
N LEU A 232 12.68 -8.19 3.58
CA LEU A 232 12.21 -9.49 4.09
C LEU A 232 12.21 -9.64 5.62
N PRO A 233 13.16 -9.10 6.40
CA PRO A 233 13.11 -9.23 7.85
C PRO A 233 11.88 -8.61 8.50
N THR A 234 11.26 -7.64 7.85
CA THR A 234 10.09 -6.91 8.36
C THR A 234 8.78 -7.36 7.73
N THR A 235 8.84 -8.18 6.66
CA THR A 235 7.67 -8.48 5.85
C THR A 235 7.34 -9.96 5.80
N THR A 236 6.06 -10.23 5.93
CA THR A 236 5.44 -11.32 5.21
C THR A 236 5.50 -10.94 3.72
N ILE A 237 6.04 -11.80 2.86
CA ILE A 237 6.01 -11.56 1.41
C ILE A 237 4.55 -11.56 0.98
N VAL A 238 4.11 -10.43 0.43
CA VAL A 238 2.77 -10.27 -0.15
C VAL A 238 2.85 -10.53 -1.64
#